data_a1a0b85c64c3498cba1c3ec629b8dd6f
#
_entry.id   a1a0b85c64c3498cba1c3ec629b8dd6f
#
_cell.length_a   1.000
_cell.length_b   1.000
_cell.length_c   1.000
_cell.angle_alpha   90.00
_cell.angle_beta   90.00
_cell.angle_gamma   90.00
#
_symmetry.space_group_name_H-M   'P 1'
#
loop_
_entity.id
_entity.type
_entity.pdbx_description
1 polymer ?
#
loop_
_entity_poly.entity_id
_entity_poly.type
_entity_poly.pdbx_seq_one_letter_code
_entity_poly.pdbx_strand_id
1 'polypeptide(L)'
;MQQQFDYLVLGSGIAGLSFALQASKHGSVALLAKRGRSETNTAYAQGGIAAVLQPPDTVEEHVRDTLIAGGGLCRENAVRLTVTEGPARVRELIDLGAEFTRDSTPLGYHLTREGGHSRRRVLHAADQTGREIERTLLEAAARAGVQFFEEQHAIDLILSSKVHSSAPGRVLGAYALDLRTHEVNAFVAKAVLLATGGAGKVYLYTSNPDVATGDGIAMAHRAGAAIANLEFIQFHPTVLFHPQAKSFLISEALRGEGGVLRNRAGEAFMERYDPRKELAPRDVVALAIDTELKRRGDDSVFLDMTHLGKAFLVEHFPHIYTTCLAFGIDMAVAPIPVVPAAHYVCGGVCTDLNGQTSIPGLLAAGEVACTGLHGANRLASNSLLEGMVFGHRAAALAKTIAAESPRPAQVPDWDPGRAVPPDEGVIVKQNWDEIRHLMWNYVGIVRTDKRLSRAQRRLDNLVDEIAEYYWGYLVTRDLLELRNLADVARLIVACASERKESRGLHHTLSYPGQLEPRDTVLVRGRPAPGAWPR
;
A
#
# COMPACT_ATOMS: atom_id res chain seq x y z
N MET A 1 -2.54 -29.36 -7.23
CA MET A 1 -2.77 -29.37 -8.71
C MET A 1 -2.02 -28.25 -9.40
N GLN A 2 -1.54 -28.46 -10.65
CA GLN A 2 -0.88 -27.42 -11.44
C GLN A 2 -1.85 -26.80 -12.44
N GLN A 3 -1.91 -25.46 -12.48
CA GLN A 3 -2.68 -24.69 -13.45
C GLN A 3 -1.73 -23.83 -14.29
N GLN A 4 -1.98 -23.69 -15.58
CA GLN A 4 -1.09 -23.00 -16.52
C GLN A 4 -1.80 -21.86 -17.25
N PHE A 5 -1.16 -20.69 -17.26
CA PHE A 5 -1.65 -19.47 -17.90
C PHE A 5 -0.51 -18.77 -18.66
N ASP A 6 -0.85 -17.80 -19.50
CA ASP A 6 0.16 -16.90 -20.07
C ASP A 6 0.59 -15.87 -19.03
N TYR A 7 -0.36 -15.38 -18.22
CA TYR A 7 -0.14 -14.33 -17.21
C TYR A 7 -0.75 -14.72 -15.87
N LEU A 8 0.00 -14.50 -14.79
CA LEU A 8 -0.46 -14.65 -13.42
C LEU A 8 -0.42 -13.29 -12.73
N VAL A 9 -1.53 -12.90 -12.12
CA VAL A 9 -1.66 -11.65 -11.35
C VAL A 9 -1.93 -12.00 -9.89
N LEU A 10 -1.11 -11.48 -8.99
CA LEU A 10 -1.30 -11.63 -7.55
C LEU A 10 -1.82 -10.31 -6.97
N GLY A 11 -3.14 -10.26 -6.69
CA GLY A 11 -3.86 -9.11 -6.17
C GLY A 11 -4.85 -8.48 -7.16
N SER A 12 -6.05 -8.18 -6.65
CA SER A 12 -7.22 -7.70 -7.41
C SER A 12 -7.49 -6.19 -7.26
N GLY A 13 -6.54 -5.42 -6.73
CA GLY A 13 -6.63 -3.96 -6.70
C GLY A 13 -6.45 -3.32 -8.08
N ILE A 14 -6.53 -1.98 -8.15
CA ILE A 14 -6.50 -1.20 -9.39
C ILE A 14 -5.34 -1.57 -10.33
N ALA A 15 -4.15 -1.81 -9.82
CA ALA A 15 -2.98 -2.15 -10.63
C ALA A 15 -3.12 -3.55 -11.26
N GLY A 16 -3.57 -4.54 -10.47
CA GLY A 16 -3.79 -5.91 -10.94
C GLY A 16 -4.90 -5.99 -11.98
N LEU A 17 -6.02 -5.31 -11.75
CA LEU A 17 -7.14 -5.26 -12.68
C LEU A 17 -6.80 -4.54 -13.98
N SER A 18 -6.09 -3.40 -13.90
CA SER A 18 -5.60 -2.65 -15.07
C SER A 18 -4.68 -3.52 -15.93
N PHE A 19 -3.74 -4.22 -15.31
CA PHE A 19 -2.88 -5.18 -15.99
C PHE A 19 -3.69 -6.33 -16.62
N ALA A 20 -4.55 -6.99 -15.83
CA ALA A 20 -5.30 -8.17 -16.27
C ALA A 20 -6.18 -7.86 -17.48
N LEU A 21 -6.85 -6.70 -17.48
CA LEU A 21 -7.68 -6.22 -18.58
C LEU A 21 -6.89 -6.01 -19.88
N GLN A 22 -5.66 -5.51 -19.81
CA GLN A 22 -4.82 -5.33 -21.00
C GLN A 22 -4.17 -6.65 -21.43
N ALA A 23 -3.69 -7.46 -20.50
CA ALA A 23 -3.02 -8.74 -20.76
C ALA A 23 -3.98 -9.77 -21.37
N SER A 24 -5.28 -9.77 -20.99
CA SER A 24 -6.28 -10.68 -21.54
C SER A 24 -6.50 -10.56 -23.06
N LYS A 25 -6.11 -9.43 -23.66
CA LYS A 25 -6.10 -9.25 -25.13
C LYS A 25 -5.04 -10.08 -25.83
N HIS A 26 -4.09 -10.65 -25.09
CA HIS A 26 -2.89 -11.31 -25.65
C HIS A 26 -2.65 -12.73 -25.12
N GLY A 27 -3.46 -13.21 -24.18
CA GLY A 27 -3.33 -14.56 -23.64
C GLY A 27 -4.24 -14.81 -22.44
N SER A 28 -4.15 -16.01 -21.91
CA SER A 28 -4.91 -16.44 -20.72
C SER A 28 -4.36 -15.77 -19.45
N VAL A 29 -5.27 -15.25 -18.62
CA VAL A 29 -4.93 -14.54 -17.38
C VAL A 29 -5.59 -15.23 -16.18
N ALA A 30 -4.78 -15.61 -15.18
CA ALA A 30 -5.25 -15.94 -13.84
C ALA A 30 -5.01 -14.75 -12.90
N LEU A 31 -6.03 -14.35 -12.15
CA LEU A 31 -5.94 -13.33 -11.11
C LEU A 31 -6.30 -13.95 -9.76
N LEU A 32 -5.33 -13.97 -8.85
CA LEU A 32 -5.48 -14.53 -7.51
C LEU A 32 -5.77 -13.42 -6.51
N ALA A 33 -6.80 -13.62 -5.68
CA ALA A 33 -7.13 -12.78 -4.54
C ALA A 33 -7.16 -13.63 -3.27
N LYS A 34 -6.46 -13.21 -2.20
CA LYS A 34 -6.40 -13.98 -0.95
C LYS A 34 -7.69 -13.93 -0.12
N ARG A 35 -8.62 -13.05 -0.48
CA ARG A 35 -10.01 -12.96 0.01
C ARG A 35 -10.94 -12.74 -1.18
N GLY A 36 -12.15 -12.27 -0.95
CA GLY A 36 -13.02 -11.82 -2.04
C GLY A 36 -12.32 -10.76 -2.89
N ARG A 37 -12.52 -10.80 -4.20
CA ARG A 37 -11.83 -9.97 -5.21
C ARG A 37 -12.03 -8.47 -5.05
N SER A 38 -13.04 -8.03 -4.29
CA SER A 38 -13.30 -6.62 -3.94
C SER A 38 -12.75 -6.19 -2.59
N GLU A 39 -12.06 -7.07 -1.85
CA GLU A 39 -11.44 -6.73 -0.56
C GLU A 39 -10.02 -6.21 -0.79
N THR A 40 -9.87 -4.93 -1.13
CA THR A 40 -8.62 -4.31 -1.54
C THR A 40 -8.45 -2.90 -0.95
N ASN A 41 -7.22 -2.39 -0.87
CA ASN A 41 -6.97 -0.98 -0.53
C ASN A 41 -7.66 -0.02 -1.52
N THR A 42 -7.84 -0.43 -2.77
CA THR A 42 -8.53 0.35 -3.80
C THR A 42 -9.97 0.63 -3.39
N ALA A 43 -10.73 -0.39 -2.98
CA ALA A 43 -12.13 -0.24 -2.57
C ALA A 43 -12.32 0.74 -1.40
N TYR A 44 -11.32 0.86 -0.53
CA TYR A 44 -11.36 1.74 0.65
C TYR A 44 -10.82 3.15 0.37
N ALA A 45 -10.35 3.45 -0.85
CA ALA A 45 -9.86 4.78 -1.20
C ALA A 45 -11.03 5.78 -1.29
N GLN A 46 -11.10 6.71 -0.34
CA GLN A 46 -12.17 7.71 -0.24
C GLN A 46 -11.91 8.94 -1.12
N GLY A 47 -10.64 9.33 -1.31
CA GLY A 47 -10.24 10.54 -2.04
C GLY A 47 -10.57 10.46 -3.53
N GLY A 48 -9.57 10.53 -4.39
CA GLY A 48 -9.79 10.50 -5.83
C GLY A 48 -8.58 10.01 -6.61
N ILE A 49 -8.64 10.17 -7.92
CA ILE A 49 -7.53 9.95 -8.83
C ILE A 49 -7.08 11.28 -9.43
N ALA A 50 -5.79 11.61 -9.27
CA ALA A 50 -5.24 12.88 -9.74
C ALA A 50 -4.88 12.76 -11.22
N ALA A 51 -5.40 13.67 -12.06
CA ALA A 51 -5.03 13.75 -13.47
C ALA A 51 -5.25 15.16 -14.04
N VAL A 52 -4.40 15.56 -14.97
CA VAL A 52 -4.55 16.84 -15.69
C VAL A 52 -5.58 16.67 -16.81
N LEU A 53 -6.83 17.04 -16.55
CA LEU A 53 -7.94 16.79 -17.47
C LEU A 53 -8.35 18.03 -18.27
N GLN A 54 -8.11 19.26 -17.76
CA GLN A 54 -8.50 20.51 -18.41
C GLN A 54 -7.64 21.70 -17.97
N PRO A 55 -7.54 22.76 -18.79
CA PRO A 55 -6.98 24.04 -18.38
C PRO A 55 -7.77 24.65 -17.17
N PRO A 56 -7.10 25.46 -16.29
CA PRO A 56 -5.73 25.97 -16.45
C PRO A 56 -4.65 25.05 -15.86
N ASP A 57 -4.96 23.79 -15.48
CA ASP A 57 -3.98 22.83 -14.97
C ASP A 57 -3.05 22.33 -16.08
N THR A 58 -1.80 22.03 -15.73
CA THR A 58 -0.77 21.58 -16.67
C THR A 58 0.00 20.38 -16.14
N VAL A 59 0.56 19.58 -17.04
CA VAL A 59 1.45 18.47 -16.71
C VAL A 59 2.62 18.95 -15.85
N GLU A 60 3.22 20.09 -16.18
CA GLU A 60 4.36 20.65 -15.44
C GLU A 60 4.01 21.05 -14.00
N GLU A 61 2.81 21.59 -13.76
CA GLU A 61 2.36 21.89 -12.39
C GLU A 61 2.16 20.62 -11.58
N HIS A 62 1.56 19.56 -12.16
CA HIS A 62 1.38 18.28 -11.47
C HIS A 62 2.73 17.57 -11.20
N VAL A 63 3.65 17.59 -12.18
CA VAL A 63 5.03 17.09 -12.00
C VAL A 63 5.72 17.82 -10.84
N ARG A 64 5.69 19.15 -10.85
CA ARG A 64 6.30 19.98 -9.79
C ARG A 64 5.72 19.68 -8.42
N ASP A 65 4.39 19.60 -8.29
CA ASP A 65 3.73 19.28 -7.02
C ASP A 65 4.18 17.90 -6.49
N THR A 66 4.30 16.91 -7.40
CA THR A 66 4.75 15.55 -7.06
C THR A 66 6.22 15.52 -6.61
N LEU A 67 7.10 16.25 -7.32
CA LEU A 67 8.53 16.33 -6.97
C LEU A 67 8.74 17.02 -5.62
N ILE A 68 7.98 18.08 -5.34
CA ILE A 68 8.02 18.79 -4.05
C ILE A 68 7.59 17.85 -2.91
N ALA A 69 6.46 17.14 -3.09
CA ALA A 69 5.97 16.20 -2.09
C ALA A 69 6.98 15.09 -1.81
N GLY A 70 7.66 14.57 -2.83
CA GLY A 70 8.59 13.45 -2.71
C GLY A 70 9.95 13.78 -2.10
N GLY A 71 10.18 15.03 -1.65
CA GLY A 71 11.34 15.39 -0.82
C GLY A 71 12.71 15.13 -1.45
N GLY A 72 12.83 15.28 -2.77
CA GLY A 72 14.07 15.11 -3.54
C GLY A 72 14.43 13.66 -3.88
N LEU A 73 13.59 12.68 -3.57
CA LEU A 73 13.82 11.25 -3.89
C LEU A 73 12.92 10.71 -5.02
N CYS A 74 12.06 11.56 -5.60
CA CYS A 74 11.32 11.13 -6.79
C CYS A 74 12.29 10.92 -7.98
N ARG A 75 11.97 9.94 -8.80
CA ARG A 75 12.57 9.78 -10.12
C ARG A 75 11.76 10.60 -11.12
N GLU A 76 12.33 11.70 -11.59
CA GLU A 76 11.62 12.65 -12.45
C GLU A 76 11.02 11.99 -13.69
N ASN A 77 11.73 11.02 -14.31
CA ASN A 77 11.22 10.26 -15.45
C ASN A 77 9.97 9.43 -15.09
N ALA A 78 9.90 8.83 -13.90
CA ALA A 78 8.71 8.11 -13.44
C ALA A 78 7.54 9.07 -13.15
N VAL A 79 7.85 10.23 -12.56
CA VAL A 79 6.84 11.28 -12.31
C VAL A 79 6.26 11.80 -13.63
N ARG A 80 7.12 12.23 -14.56
CA ARG A 80 6.69 12.74 -15.88
C ARG A 80 5.87 11.71 -16.66
N LEU A 81 6.33 10.48 -16.67
CA LEU A 81 5.62 9.37 -17.31
C LEU A 81 4.22 9.20 -16.72
N THR A 82 4.10 9.10 -15.40
CA THR A 82 2.83 8.87 -14.72
C THR A 82 1.85 10.02 -14.96
N VAL A 83 2.32 11.26 -14.82
CA VAL A 83 1.48 12.44 -15.02
C VAL A 83 1.05 12.62 -16.48
N THR A 84 1.93 12.30 -17.43
CA THR A 84 1.64 12.45 -18.87
C THR A 84 0.68 11.37 -19.38
N GLU A 85 0.84 10.12 -18.96
CA GLU A 85 -0.04 9.01 -19.39
C GLU A 85 -1.35 8.96 -18.59
N GLY A 86 -1.37 9.57 -17.40
CA GLY A 86 -2.48 9.55 -16.46
C GLY A 86 -3.83 9.96 -17.06
N PRO A 87 -3.96 11.10 -17.77
CA PRO A 87 -5.21 11.53 -18.38
C PRO A 87 -5.83 10.50 -19.33
N ALA A 88 -5.00 9.78 -20.09
CA ALA A 88 -5.48 8.72 -20.98
C ALA A 88 -6.04 7.53 -20.17
N ARG A 89 -5.41 7.18 -19.05
CA ARG A 89 -5.91 6.10 -18.17
C ARG A 89 -7.21 6.46 -17.47
N VAL A 90 -7.36 7.73 -17.06
CA VAL A 90 -8.62 8.22 -16.47
C VAL A 90 -9.76 8.22 -17.51
N ARG A 91 -9.50 8.63 -18.75
CA ARG A 91 -10.48 8.54 -19.83
C ARG A 91 -10.90 7.10 -20.11
N GLU A 92 -9.96 6.15 -20.09
CA GLU A 92 -10.26 4.72 -20.22
C GLU A 92 -11.22 4.23 -19.12
N LEU A 93 -11.08 4.67 -17.86
CA LEU A 93 -12.05 4.37 -16.80
C LEU A 93 -13.44 4.92 -17.11
N ILE A 94 -13.52 6.14 -17.60
CA ILE A 94 -14.79 6.78 -18.01
C ILE A 94 -15.43 5.99 -19.15
N ASP A 95 -14.64 5.61 -20.16
CA ASP A 95 -15.12 4.84 -21.32
C ASP A 95 -15.59 3.43 -20.92
N LEU A 96 -15.01 2.85 -19.87
CA LEU A 96 -15.44 1.59 -19.28
C LEU A 96 -16.71 1.70 -18.43
N GLY A 97 -17.20 2.92 -18.17
CA GLY A 97 -18.42 3.19 -17.44
C GLY A 97 -18.24 3.54 -15.96
N ALA A 98 -17.10 4.12 -15.58
CA ALA A 98 -16.92 4.65 -14.22
C ALA A 98 -17.74 5.95 -14.04
N GLU A 99 -18.54 5.96 -12.96
CA GLU A 99 -19.45 7.07 -12.63
C GLU A 99 -18.80 8.04 -11.65
N PHE A 100 -18.14 9.07 -12.17
CA PHE A 100 -17.57 10.14 -11.36
C PHE A 100 -18.57 11.28 -11.11
N THR A 101 -18.35 12.01 -10.02
CA THR A 101 -19.18 13.18 -9.65
C THR A 101 -19.15 14.22 -10.76
N ARG A 102 -20.35 14.61 -11.25
CA ARG A 102 -20.53 15.57 -12.33
C ARG A 102 -20.76 16.98 -11.81
N ASP A 103 -20.44 17.96 -12.65
CA ASP A 103 -20.78 19.35 -12.43
C ASP A 103 -21.15 20.05 -13.76
N SER A 104 -21.41 21.38 -13.70
CA SER A 104 -21.74 22.19 -14.85
C SER A 104 -20.53 22.77 -15.60
N THR A 105 -19.31 22.34 -15.27
CA THR A 105 -18.09 22.77 -15.98
C THR A 105 -18.05 22.20 -17.40
N PRO A 106 -17.26 22.79 -18.33
CA PRO A 106 -17.08 22.24 -19.67
C PRO A 106 -16.57 20.80 -19.71
N LEU A 107 -15.81 20.37 -18.67
CA LEU A 107 -15.38 18.99 -18.51
C LEU A 107 -16.55 18.06 -18.15
N GLY A 108 -17.60 18.58 -17.51
CA GLY A 108 -18.74 17.81 -17.01
C GLY A 108 -18.46 17.01 -15.74
N TYR A 109 -17.29 17.18 -15.11
CA TYR A 109 -16.89 16.50 -13.90
C TYR A 109 -16.38 17.46 -12.84
N HIS A 110 -16.79 17.25 -11.60
CA HIS A 110 -16.30 18.00 -10.47
C HIS A 110 -14.88 17.55 -10.09
N LEU A 111 -13.94 18.50 -10.00
CA LEU A 111 -12.57 18.26 -9.58
C LEU A 111 -12.33 18.88 -8.21
N THR A 112 -11.77 18.10 -7.29
CA THR A 112 -11.33 18.56 -5.98
C THR A 112 -9.84 18.87 -5.95
N ARG A 113 -9.40 19.55 -4.88
CA ARG A 113 -7.99 19.80 -4.59
C ARG A 113 -7.66 19.22 -3.23
N GLU A 114 -6.70 18.32 -3.18
CA GLU A 114 -6.17 17.76 -1.94
C GLU A 114 -4.85 18.41 -1.52
N GLY A 115 -4.40 18.12 -0.31
CA GLY A 115 -3.15 18.66 0.23
C GLY A 115 -1.94 18.39 -0.67
N GLY A 116 -1.12 19.42 -0.89
CA GLY A 116 0.06 19.38 -1.76
C GLY A 116 -0.21 19.68 -3.25
N HIS A 117 -1.46 19.65 -3.71
CA HIS A 117 -1.80 20.03 -5.08
C HIS A 117 -1.94 21.55 -5.24
N SER A 118 -1.31 22.11 -6.26
CA SER A 118 -1.46 23.54 -6.63
C SER A 118 -2.79 23.82 -7.34
N ARG A 119 -3.40 22.79 -7.99
CA ARG A 119 -4.62 22.89 -8.79
C ARG A 119 -5.69 21.88 -8.37
N ARG A 120 -6.94 22.13 -8.78
CA ARG A 120 -8.03 21.16 -8.72
C ARG A 120 -7.84 20.16 -9.86
N ARG A 121 -7.40 18.93 -9.56
CA ARG A 121 -7.16 17.87 -10.55
C ARG A 121 -7.58 16.49 -10.09
N VAL A 122 -8.20 16.41 -8.93
CA VAL A 122 -8.58 15.14 -8.34
C VAL A 122 -10.01 14.83 -8.73
N LEU A 123 -10.18 13.84 -9.61
CA LEU A 123 -11.48 13.31 -10.04
C LEU A 123 -11.97 12.33 -8.97
N HIS A 124 -13.26 12.40 -8.61
CA HIS A 124 -13.81 11.60 -7.51
C HIS A 124 -15.26 11.14 -7.77
N ALA A 125 -15.69 10.10 -7.06
CA ALA A 125 -17.07 9.63 -7.01
C ALA A 125 -17.57 9.74 -5.55
N ALA A 126 -18.10 10.90 -5.19
CA ALA A 126 -18.43 11.28 -3.82
C ALA A 126 -17.26 10.98 -2.85
N ASP A 127 -17.48 10.19 -1.81
CA ASP A 127 -16.48 9.69 -0.84
C ASP A 127 -16.14 8.20 -1.03
N GLN A 128 -16.41 7.62 -2.20
CA GLN A 128 -16.25 6.19 -2.52
C GLN A 128 -15.56 5.95 -3.87
N THR A 129 -14.64 6.82 -4.25
CA THR A 129 -13.99 6.80 -5.57
C THR A 129 -13.33 5.45 -5.87
N GLY A 130 -12.63 4.88 -4.91
CA GLY A 130 -11.96 3.59 -5.08
C GLY A 130 -12.92 2.45 -5.37
N ARG A 131 -14.07 2.41 -4.68
CA ARG A 131 -15.12 1.41 -4.90
C ARG A 131 -15.69 1.48 -6.31
N GLU A 132 -15.93 2.69 -6.82
CA GLU A 132 -16.47 2.88 -8.16
C GLU A 132 -15.46 2.46 -9.24
N ILE A 133 -14.19 2.83 -9.09
CA ILE A 133 -13.12 2.40 -9.99
C ILE A 133 -12.99 0.88 -9.99
N GLU A 134 -12.98 0.27 -8.80
CA GLU A 134 -12.82 -1.17 -8.66
C GLU A 134 -14.01 -1.93 -9.25
N ARG A 135 -15.25 -1.50 -9.00
CA ARG A 135 -16.46 -2.06 -9.62
C ARG A 135 -16.32 -2.09 -11.14
N THR A 136 -15.99 -0.93 -11.72
CA THR A 136 -15.85 -0.78 -13.17
C THR A 136 -14.80 -1.72 -13.75
N LEU A 137 -13.61 -1.79 -13.13
CA LEU A 137 -12.51 -2.64 -13.60
C LEU A 137 -12.81 -4.12 -13.42
N LEU A 138 -13.45 -4.54 -12.32
CA LEU A 138 -13.87 -5.94 -12.08
C LEU A 138 -14.84 -6.41 -13.16
N GLU A 139 -15.85 -5.59 -13.47
CA GLU A 139 -16.83 -5.91 -14.52
C GLU A 139 -16.17 -5.99 -15.90
N ALA A 140 -15.27 -5.05 -16.22
CA ALA A 140 -14.54 -5.04 -17.47
C ALA A 140 -13.61 -6.26 -17.60
N ALA A 141 -12.87 -6.62 -16.55
CA ALA A 141 -11.99 -7.78 -16.54
C ALA A 141 -12.76 -9.10 -16.66
N ALA A 142 -13.93 -9.21 -16.00
CA ALA A 142 -14.81 -10.39 -16.14
C ALA A 142 -15.33 -10.53 -17.58
N ARG A 143 -15.79 -9.43 -18.20
CA ARG A 143 -16.22 -9.44 -19.62
C ARG A 143 -15.07 -9.79 -20.57
N ALA A 144 -13.83 -9.45 -20.23
CA ALA A 144 -12.64 -9.76 -21.01
C ALA A 144 -12.11 -11.21 -20.81
N GLY A 145 -12.79 -12.04 -20.02
CA GLY A 145 -12.44 -13.45 -19.82
C GLY A 145 -11.28 -13.70 -18.84
N VAL A 146 -10.96 -12.73 -17.97
CA VAL A 146 -10.00 -12.94 -16.88
C VAL A 146 -10.57 -14.00 -15.91
N GLN A 147 -9.74 -14.99 -15.57
CA GLN A 147 -10.13 -16.03 -14.60
C GLN A 147 -9.77 -15.58 -13.18
N PHE A 148 -10.78 -15.41 -12.33
CA PHE A 148 -10.62 -15.01 -10.94
C PHE A 148 -10.55 -16.22 -10.03
N PHE A 149 -9.54 -16.26 -9.19
CA PHE A 149 -9.33 -17.27 -8.15
C PHE A 149 -9.35 -16.56 -6.80
N GLU A 150 -10.52 -16.58 -6.17
CA GLU A 150 -10.72 -15.99 -4.83
C GLU A 150 -10.33 -17.00 -3.75
N GLU A 151 -10.00 -16.50 -2.54
CA GLU A 151 -9.54 -17.31 -1.39
C GLU A 151 -8.27 -18.10 -1.72
N GLN A 152 -7.38 -17.55 -2.58
CA GLN A 152 -6.09 -18.11 -2.94
C GLN A 152 -4.97 -17.25 -2.36
N HIS A 153 -4.31 -17.73 -1.31
CA HIS A 153 -3.22 -17.02 -0.67
C HIS A 153 -1.87 -17.44 -1.26
N ALA A 154 -1.22 -16.55 -2.00
CA ALA A 154 0.10 -16.82 -2.56
C ALA A 154 1.13 -17.02 -1.45
N ILE A 155 1.85 -18.16 -1.48
CA ILE A 155 2.84 -18.55 -0.47
C ILE A 155 4.21 -18.00 -0.83
N ASP A 156 4.73 -18.41 -1.99
CA ASP A 156 6.04 -18.02 -2.51
C ASP A 156 6.07 -18.12 -4.05
N LEU A 157 7.00 -17.35 -4.66
CA LEU A 157 7.27 -17.40 -6.09
C LEU A 157 8.06 -18.67 -6.45
N ILE A 158 7.70 -19.28 -7.58
CA ILE A 158 8.39 -20.44 -8.14
C ILE A 158 9.53 -19.94 -9.02
N LEU A 159 10.77 -20.26 -8.62
CA LEU A 159 11.98 -19.86 -9.36
C LEU A 159 12.53 -21.03 -10.18
N SER A 160 12.89 -20.78 -11.45
CA SER A 160 13.51 -21.79 -12.31
C SER A 160 14.78 -22.39 -11.72
N SER A 161 15.60 -21.60 -11.02
CA SER A 161 16.81 -22.06 -10.32
C SER A 161 16.53 -23.02 -9.17
N LYS A 162 15.32 -23.03 -8.60
CA LYS A 162 14.91 -24.00 -7.58
C LYS A 162 14.29 -25.26 -8.20
N VAL A 163 13.80 -25.18 -9.43
CA VAL A 163 13.28 -26.34 -10.18
C VAL A 163 14.41 -27.07 -10.90
N HIS A 164 15.36 -26.31 -11.48
CA HIS A 164 16.54 -26.84 -12.14
C HIS A 164 17.75 -26.01 -11.73
N SER A 165 18.67 -26.59 -10.98
CA SER A 165 19.81 -25.89 -10.35
C SER A 165 20.72 -25.15 -11.32
N SER A 166 20.77 -25.54 -12.61
CA SER A 166 21.55 -24.89 -13.67
C SER A 166 20.77 -23.83 -14.45
N ALA A 167 19.47 -23.65 -14.19
CA ALA A 167 18.66 -22.65 -14.90
C ALA A 167 18.91 -21.24 -14.36
N PRO A 168 18.90 -20.20 -15.22
CA PRO A 168 18.92 -18.82 -14.75
C PRO A 168 17.71 -18.55 -13.85
N GLY A 169 17.90 -17.75 -12.79
CA GLY A 169 16.87 -17.44 -11.81
C GLY A 169 15.74 -16.58 -12.42
N ARG A 170 14.69 -17.25 -12.92
CA ARG A 170 13.49 -16.64 -13.50
C ARG A 170 12.27 -17.05 -12.70
N VAL A 171 11.27 -16.19 -12.60
CA VAL A 171 9.96 -16.54 -12.04
C VAL A 171 9.15 -17.34 -13.07
N LEU A 172 8.61 -18.49 -12.63
CA LEU A 172 7.76 -19.40 -13.40
C LEU A 172 6.30 -19.39 -12.94
N GLY A 173 5.99 -18.76 -11.81
CA GLY A 173 4.66 -18.77 -11.21
C GLY A 173 4.69 -18.56 -9.71
N ALA A 174 3.67 -19.02 -9.03
CA ALA A 174 3.57 -19.00 -7.56
C ALA A 174 2.85 -20.25 -7.03
N TYR A 175 3.22 -20.67 -5.83
CA TYR A 175 2.39 -21.56 -5.02
C TYR A 175 1.34 -20.74 -4.28
N ALA A 176 0.10 -21.24 -4.24
CA ALA A 176 -0.98 -20.60 -3.50
C ALA A 176 -1.76 -21.62 -2.69
N LEU A 177 -2.07 -21.27 -1.43
CA LEU A 177 -2.95 -22.00 -0.55
C LEU A 177 -4.39 -21.65 -0.89
N ASP A 178 -5.19 -22.64 -1.26
CA ASP A 178 -6.65 -22.50 -1.33
C ASP A 178 -7.20 -22.52 0.09
N LEU A 179 -7.77 -21.39 0.53
CA LEU A 179 -8.27 -21.23 1.91
C LEU A 179 -9.55 -21.99 2.20
N ARG A 180 -10.21 -22.53 1.16
CA ARG A 180 -11.43 -23.36 1.30
C ARG A 180 -11.11 -24.83 1.44
N THR A 181 -10.14 -25.32 0.66
CA THR A 181 -9.75 -26.75 0.65
C THR A 181 -8.53 -27.06 1.50
N HIS A 182 -7.75 -26.02 1.88
CA HIS A 182 -6.45 -26.13 2.53
C HIS A 182 -5.39 -26.85 1.69
N GLU A 183 -5.60 -26.97 0.39
CA GLU A 183 -4.64 -27.54 -0.53
C GLU A 183 -3.75 -26.45 -1.15
N VAL A 184 -2.49 -26.80 -1.43
CA VAL A 184 -1.57 -25.89 -2.13
C VAL A 184 -1.56 -26.21 -3.61
N ASN A 185 -1.86 -25.20 -4.43
CA ASN A 185 -1.86 -25.26 -5.88
C ASN A 185 -0.65 -24.54 -6.46
N ALA A 186 -0.12 -25.03 -7.58
CA ALA A 186 0.90 -24.35 -8.37
C ALA A 186 0.23 -23.63 -9.56
N PHE A 187 0.34 -22.28 -9.57
CA PHE A 187 -0.05 -21.45 -10.70
C PHE A 187 1.19 -21.09 -11.51
N VAL A 188 1.28 -21.60 -12.73
CA VAL A 188 2.46 -21.47 -13.59
C VAL A 188 2.14 -20.53 -14.74
N ALA A 189 3.04 -19.56 -15.01
CA ALA A 189 2.83 -18.54 -16.03
C ALA A 189 4.14 -18.10 -16.69
N LYS A 190 4.03 -17.51 -17.89
CA LYS A 190 5.16 -16.92 -18.63
C LYS A 190 5.62 -15.59 -18.00
N ALA A 191 4.68 -14.83 -17.44
CA ALA A 191 4.97 -13.60 -16.69
C ALA A 191 4.06 -13.53 -15.45
N VAL A 192 4.61 -13.02 -14.34
CA VAL A 192 3.91 -12.86 -13.06
C VAL A 192 3.94 -11.39 -12.65
N LEU A 193 2.77 -10.84 -12.32
CA LEU A 193 2.63 -9.49 -11.75
C LEU A 193 2.34 -9.57 -10.25
N LEU A 194 3.15 -8.90 -9.45
CA LEU A 194 2.81 -8.54 -8.07
C LEU A 194 1.98 -7.25 -8.07
N ALA A 195 0.75 -7.33 -7.57
CA ALA A 195 -0.17 -6.22 -7.37
C ALA A 195 -0.87 -6.32 -6.00
N THR A 196 -0.12 -6.80 -5.00
CA THR A 196 -0.63 -7.23 -3.69
C THR A 196 -0.90 -6.08 -2.71
N GLY A 197 -0.71 -4.83 -3.13
CA GLY A 197 -0.87 -3.66 -2.27
C GLY A 197 0.24 -3.51 -1.23
N GLY A 198 -0.02 -2.72 -0.20
CA GLY A 198 0.95 -2.32 0.81
C GLY A 198 1.02 -3.23 2.03
N ALA A 199 1.54 -2.67 3.13
CA ALA A 199 1.88 -3.40 4.35
C ALA A 199 1.43 -2.69 5.65
N GLY A 200 0.34 -1.94 5.60
CA GLY A 200 -0.09 -1.13 6.76
C GLY A 200 -0.38 -1.95 8.02
N LYS A 201 -0.71 -3.24 7.88
CA LYS A 201 -0.98 -4.15 9.01
C LYS A 201 0.25 -4.45 9.87
N VAL A 202 1.43 -4.10 9.41
CA VAL A 202 2.67 -4.13 10.22
C VAL A 202 2.55 -3.22 11.45
N TYR A 203 1.69 -2.20 11.41
CA TYR A 203 1.46 -1.27 12.51
C TYR A 203 0.17 -1.56 13.28
N LEU A 204 0.15 -1.20 14.55
CA LEU A 204 -1.01 -1.38 15.43
C LEU A 204 -2.25 -0.65 14.88
N TYR A 205 -2.06 0.61 14.49
CA TYR A 205 -3.12 1.42 13.87
C TYR A 205 -2.82 1.60 12.38
N THR A 206 -3.80 1.27 11.55
CA THR A 206 -3.73 1.43 10.09
C THR A 206 -5.11 1.75 9.53
N SER A 207 -5.14 2.55 8.46
CA SER A 207 -6.35 2.79 7.67
C SER A 207 -6.57 1.72 6.59
N ASN A 208 -5.65 0.76 6.46
CA ASN A 208 -5.75 -0.30 5.46
C ASN A 208 -6.63 -1.46 5.93
N PRO A 209 -7.32 -2.15 5.02
CA PRO A 209 -8.03 -3.39 5.30
C PRO A 209 -7.09 -4.51 5.75
N ASP A 210 -7.67 -5.58 6.29
CA ASP A 210 -6.91 -6.70 6.87
C ASP A 210 -6.02 -7.44 5.87
N VAL A 211 -6.22 -7.23 4.57
CA VAL A 211 -5.41 -7.84 3.50
C VAL A 211 -4.02 -7.20 3.29
N ALA A 212 -3.76 -6.03 3.86
CA ALA A 212 -2.52 -5.26 3.63
C ALA A 212 -1.37 -5.74 4.53
N THR A 213 -0.91 -6.97 4.34
CA THR A 213 0.12 -7.66 5.15
C THR A 213 1.52 -7.69 4.51
N GLY A 214 1.69 -7.04 3.33
CA GLY A 214 2.99 -6.93 2.67
C GLY A 214 3.45 -8.19 1.92
N ASP A 215 2.52 -9.07 1.55
CA ASP A 215 2.81 -10.39 0.98
C ASP A 215 3.73 -10.32 -0.24
N GLY A 216 3.46 -9.44 -1.22
CA GLY A 216 4.29 -9.33 -2.42
C GLY A 216 5.68 -8.80 -2.13
N ILE A 217 5.83 -7.85 -1.19
CA ILE A 217 7.15 -7.35 -0.76
C ILE A 217 7.98 -8.48 -0.16
N ALA A 218 7.38 -9.26 0.76
CA ALA A 218 8.03 -10.39 1.41
C ALA A 218 8.41 -11.48 0.40
N MET A 219 7.48 -11.90 -0.48
CA MET A 219 7.74 -12.89 -1.52
C MET A 219 8.84 -12.44 -2.49
N ALA A 220 8.80 -11.19 -2.95
CA ALA A 220 9.81 -10.63 -3.83
C ALA A 220 11.20 -10.61 -3.18
N HIS A 221 11.29 -10.18 -1.92
CA HIS A 221 12.54 -10.21 -1.16
C HIS A 221 13.08 -11.63 -0.98
N ARG A 222 12.23 -12.61 -0.60
CA ARG A 222 12.64 -14.02 -0.48
C ARG A 222 13.10 -14.61 -1.82
N ALA A 223 12.54 -14.16 -2.92
CA ALA A 223 12.97 -14.52 -4.27
C ALA A 223 14.29 -13.84 -4.70
N GLY A 224 14.78 -12.84 -3.97
CA GLY A 224 16.00 -12.10 -4.25
C GLY A 224 15.80 -10.82 -5.07
N ALA A 225 14.58 -10.33 -5.21
CA ALA A 225 14.32 -9.02 -5.82
C ALA A 225 14.86 -7.88 -4.95
N ALA A 226 15.26 -6.79 -5.59
CA ALA A 226 15.62 -5.56 -4.91
C ALA A 226 14.38 -4.88 -4.32
N ILE A 227 14.48 -4.47 -3.05
CA ILE A 227 13.45 -3.74 -2.31
C ILE A 227 14.03 -2.37 -1.94
N ALA A 228 13.24 -1.30 -2.06
CA ALA A 228 13.74 0.03 -1.71
C ALA A 228 12.76 0.84 -0.87
N ASN A 229 13.35 1.76 -0.06
CA ASN A 229 12.67 2.90 0.56
C ASN A 229 11.50 2.54 1.49
N LEU A 230 11.52 1.35 2.11
CA LEU A 230 10.43 0.90 3.00
C LEU A 230 10.32 1.70 4.29
N GLU A 231 11.31 2.52 4.65
CA GLU A 231 11.24 3.45 5.79
C GLU A 231 10.22 4.58 5.60
N PHE A 232 9.78 4.84 4.35
CA PHE A 232 8.81 5.90 4.04
C PHE A 232 7.39 5.38 4.12
N ILE A 233 6.88 5.30 5.34
CA ILE A 233 5.49 4.95 5.64
C ILE A 233 4.70 6.24 5.90
N GLN A 234 3.69 6.51 5.08
CA GLN A 234 2.79 7.64 5.29
C GLN A 234 1.76 7.28 6.36
N PHE A 235 1.66 8.11 7.38
CA PHE A 235 0.62 8.02 8.40
C PHE A 235 -0.49 9.03 8.11
N HIS A 236 -1.73 8.56 8.08
CA HIS A 236 -2.88 9.47 8.06
C HIS A 236 -3.10 10.00 9.49
N PRO A 237 -3.29 11.32 9.68
CA PRO A 237 -3.37 11.92 11.01
C PRO A 237 -4.55 11.43 11.84
N THR A 238 -5.70 11.15 11.22
CA THR A 238 -6.99 10.99 11.89
C THR A 238 -7.70 9.72 11.44
N VAL A 239 -7.50 8.62 12.19
CA VAL A 239 -8.30 7.40 12.13
C VAL A 239 -9.07 7.31 13.44
N LEU A 240 -10.31 6.83 13.40
CA LEU A 240 -11.16 6.70 14.58
C LEU A 240 -10.50 5.76 15.61
N PHE A 241 -10.22 6.28 16.78
CA PHE A 241 -9.72 5.50 17.91
C PHE A 241 -10.91 4.85 18.64
N HIS A 242 -11.23 3.60 18.24
CA HIS A 242 -12.30 2.82 18.87
C HIS A 242 -12.00 1.31 18.72
N PRO A 243 -12.18 0.48 19.77
CA PRO A 243 -11.81 -0.94 19.73
C PRO A 243 -12.45 -1.75 18.59
N GLN A 244 -13.64 -1.38 18.14
CA GLN A 244 -14.40 -2.06 17.09
C GLN A 244 -14.30 -1.39 15.71
N ALA A 245 -13.78 -0.16 15.62
CA ALA A 245 -13.74 0.60 14.37
C ALA A 245 -12.55 0.25 13.48
N LYS A 246 -11.65 -0.63 13.91
CA LYS A 246 -10.45 -1.14 13.25
C LYS A 246 -9.65 -0.11 12.42
N SER A 247 -10.16 0.35 11.28
CA SER A 247 -9.43 1.18 10.31
C SER A 247 -10.28 2.34 9.76
N PHE A 248 -11.34 2.76 10.47
CA PHE A 248 -12.25 3.77 9.95
C PHE A 248 -11.58 5.15 9.84
N LEU A 249 -11.45 5.63 8.60
CA LEU A 249 -10.81 6.91 8.30
C LEU A 249 -11.74 8.08 8.61
N ILE A 250 -11.27 9.00 9.45
CA ILE A 250 -11.87 10.32 9.64
C ILE A 250 -11.21 11.26 8.61
N SER A 251 -11.93 11.55 7.54
CA SER A 251 -11.42 12.27 6.38
C SER A 251 -10.74 13.60 6.72
N GLU A 252 -9.75 13.98 5.93
CA GLU A 252 -9.09 15.29 6.00
C GLU A 252 -10.08 16.45 5.82
N ALA A 253 -11.17 16.23 5.08
CA ALA A 253 -12.20 17.23 4.85
C ALA A 253 -12.79 17.80 6.15
N LEU A 254 -12.88 17.01 7.25
CA LEU A 254 -13.34 17.54 8.54
C LEU A 254 -12.40 18.62 9.08
N ARG A 255 -11.08 18.45 8.90
CA ARG A 255 -10.10 19.48 9.29
C ARG A 255 -10.18 20.68 8.35
N GLY A 256 -10.45 20.42 7.06
CA GLY A 256 -10.69 21.46 6.04
C GLY A 256 -11.88 22.35 6.36
N GLU A 257 -12.95 21.80 6.94
CA GLU A 257 -14.15 22.52 7.36
C GLU A 257 -14.05 23.09 8.79
N GLY A 258 -12.87 23.12 9.37
CA GLY A 258 -12.60 23.82 10.64
C GLY A 258 -12.54 22.91 11.88
N GLY A 259 -12.44 21.60 11.71
CA GLY A 259 -12.22 20.68 12.85
C GLY A 259 -10.93 21.01 13.59
N VAL A 260 -10.99 21.06 14.95
CA VAL A 260 -9.89 21.45 15.82
C VAL A 260 -9.34 20.24 16.57
N LEU A 261 -8.03 20.01 16.48
CA LEU A 261 -7.35 18.95 17.22
C LEU A 261 -7.07 19.37 18.67
N ARG A 262 -7.58 18.57 19.60
CA ARG A 262 -7.41 18.79 21.05
C ARG A 262 -6.73 17.59 21.70
N ASN A 263 -5.87 17.86 22.70
CA ASN A 263 -5.35 16.81 23.56
C ASN A 263 -6.38 16.42 24.64
N ARG A 264 -6.07 15.45 25.49
CA ARG A 264 -6.96 14.96 26.55
C ARG A 264 -7.35 16.02 27.58
N ALA A 265 -6.54 17.09 27.73
CA ALA A 265 -6.88 18.22 28.59
C ALA A 265 -7.82 19.25 27.91
N GLY A 266 -8.23 19.01 26.67
CA GLY A 266 -9.09 19.93 25.90
C GLY A 266 -8.33 21.07 25.20
N GLU A 267 -6.99 21.13 25.30
CA GLU A 267 -6.17 22.18 24.70
C GLU A 267 -6.00 21.96 23.20
N ALA A 268 -6.26 22.98 22.38
CA ALA A 268 -5.87 23.00 20.96
C ALA A 268 -4.34 23.13 20.87
N PHE A 269 -3.69 22.20 20.20
CA PHE A 269 -2.22 22.10 20.23
C PHE A 269 -1.51 22.40 18.90
N MET A 270 -2.21 22.34 17.75
CA MET A 270 -1.58 22.44 16.43
C MET A 270 -0.81 23.73 16.19
N GLU A 271 -1.25 24.86 16.78
CA GLU A 271 -0.57 26.17 16.65
C GLU A 271 0.86 26.16 17.18
N ARG A 272 1.18 25.25 18.12
CA ARG A 272 2.56 25.08 18.65
C ARG A 272 3.50 24.41 17.65
N TYR A 273 2.97 23.72 16.63
CA TYR A 273 3.72 22.92 15.67
C TYR A 273 3.78 23.54 14.28
N ASP A 274 2.68 24.17 13.82
CA ASP A 274 2.65 24.79 12.49
C ASP A 274 1.64 25.97 12.48
N PRO A 275 1.99 27.12 11.87
CA PRO A 275 1.09 28.29 11.80
C PRO A 275 -0.18 28.03 10.97
N ARG A 276 -0.19 27.03 10.08
CA ARG A 276 -1.36 26.60 9.31
C ARG A 276 -2.32 25.73 10.14
N LYS A 277 -1.94 25.36 11.36
CA LYS A 277 -2.71 24.56 12.32
C LYS A 277 -3.15 23.21 11.68
N GLU A 278 -4.43 22.87 11.77
CA GLU A 278 -5.01 21.62 11.24
C GLU A 278 -4.95 21.51 9.70
N LEU A 279 -4.71 22.63 9.00
CA LEU A 279 -4.53 22.69 7.56
C LEU A 279 -3.06 22.47 7.11
N ALA A 280 -2.16 22.20 8.04
CA ALA A 280 -0.80 21.76 7.72
C ALA A 280 -0.82 20.41 6.96
N PRO A 281 0.21 20.08 6.17
CA PRO A 281 0.34 18.78 5.51
C PRO A 281 0.19 17.60 6.46
N ARG A 282 -0.27 16.46 5.94
CA ARG A 282 -0.60 15.26 6.73
C ARG A 282 0.55 14.77 7.61
N ASP A 283 1.76 14.80 7.11
CA ASP A 283 2.98 14.42 7.84
C ASP A 283 3.26 15.33 9.03
N VAL A 284 3.06 16.65 8.86
CA VAL A 284 3.21 17.64 9.96
C VAL A 284 2.15 17.41 11.05
N VAL A 285 0.89 17.22 10.65
CA VAL A 285 -0.21 16.97 11.61
C VAL A 285 0.00 15.64 12.32
N ALA A 286 0.37 14.57 11.60
CA ALA A 286 0.63 13.27 12.19
C ALA A 286 1.81 13.30 13.19
N LEU A 287 2.88 14.03 12.84
CA LEU A 287 4.03 14.25 13.72
C LEU A 287 3.64 15.02 15.00
N ALA A 288 2.81 16.06 14.85
CA ALA A 288 2.32 16.83 16.00
C ALA A 288 1.49 15.96 16.96
N ILE A 289 0.57 15.16 16.43
CA ILE A 289 -0.24 14.23 17.22
C ILE A 289 0.66 13.18 17.91
N ASP A 290 1.56 12.52 17.19
CA ASP A 290 2.49 11.52 17.77
C ASP A 290 3.34 12.11 18.88
N THR A 291 3.78 13.37 18.72
CA THR A 291 4.55 14.09 19.75
C THR A 291 3.70 14.36 21.00
N GLU A 292 2.45 14.81 20.83
CA GLU A 292 1.52 15.03 21.97
C GLU A 292 1.23 13.73 22.70
N LEU A 293 0.91 12.63 21.99
CA LEU A 293 0.65 11.32 22.56
C LEU A 293 1.84 10.81 23.40
N LYS A 294 3.05 10.85 22.84
CA LYS A 294 4.26 10.38 23.51
C LYS A 294 4.68 11.23 24.69
N ARG A 295 4.49 12.55 24.60
CA ARG A 295 4.79 13.48 25.70
C ARG A 295 3.87 13.27 26.90
N ARG A 296 2.60 12.96 26.65
CA ARG A 296 1.57 12.86 27.69
C ARG A 296 1.30 11.43 28.15
N GLY A 297 1.69 10.42 27.37
CA GLY A 297 1.34 9.03 27.61
C GLY A 297 -0.13 8.71 27.28
N ASP A 298 -0.78 9.54 26.44
CA ASP A 298 -2.16 9.33 26.00
C ASP A 298 -2.22 8.37 24.80
N ASP A 299 -3.35 7.65 24.65
CA ASP A 299 -3.58 6.71 23.53
C ASP A 299 -4.23 7.37 22.31
N SER A 300 -4.89 8.52 22.49
CA SER A 300 -5.58 9.26 21.43
C SER A 300 -5.61 10.75 21.67
N VAL A 301 -5.83 11.52 20.61
CA VAL A 301 -6.25 12.92 20.65
C VAL A 301 -7.70 13.03 20.19
N PHE A 302 -8.28 14.23 20.16
CA PHE A 302 -9.68 14.47 19.86
C PHE A 302 -9.83 15.47 18.72
N LEU A 303 -10.62 15.13 17.70
CA LEU A 303 -11.01 16.06 16.64
C LEU A 303 -12.37 16.67 17.01
N ASP A 304 -12.38 17.94 17.36
CA ASP A 304 -13.57 18.69 17.79
C ASP A 304 -14.28 19.32 16.59
N MET A 305 -15.50 18.85 16.32
CA MET A 305 -16.41 19.35 15.27
C MET A 305 -17.67 19.98 15.86
N THR A 306 -17.80 20.03 17.19
CA THR A 306 -19.06 20.38 17.88
C THR A 306 -19.57 21.78 17.56
N HIS A 307 -18.67 22.71 17.23
CA HIS A 307 -19.00 24.11 16.91
C HIS A 307 -19.72 24.29 15.56
N LEU A 308 -19.72 23.28 14.66
CA LEU A 308 -20.37 23.37 13.34
C LEU A 308 -21.85 22.99 13.37
N GLY A 309 -22.30 22.33 14.42
CA GLY A 309 -23.69 21.94 14.60
C GLY A 309 -24.13 20.73 13.78
N LYS A 310 -25.18 20.05 14.26
CA LYS A 310 -25.63 18.77 13.71
C LYS A 310 -26.08 18.83 12.26
N ALA A 311 -26.83 19.89 11.86
CA ALA A 311 -27.37 20.03 10.52
C ALA A 311 -26.23 20.04 9.47
N PHE A 312 -25.20 20.86 9.70
CA PHE A 312 -24.02 20.93 8.86
C PHE A 312 -23.30 19.59 8.75
N LEU A 313 -23.07 18.92 9.88
CA LEU A 313 -22.33 17.66 9.93
C LEU A 313 -23.04 16.51 9.20
N VAL A 314 -24.36 16.43 9.31
CA VAL A 314 -25.17 15.42 8.61
C VAL A 314 -25.20 15.68 7.09
N GLU A 315 -25.27 16.95 6.68
CA GLU A 315 -25.30 17.32 5.27
C GLU A 315 -23.95 17.09 4.58
N HIS A 316 -22.84 17.50 5.20
CA HIS A 316 -21.51 17.49 4.58
C HIS A 316 -20.76 16.18 4.77
N PHE A 317 -21.04 15.45 5.87
CA PHE A 317 -20.32 14.21 6.25
C PHE A 317 -21.28 13.07 6.64
N PRO A 318 -22.29 12.75 5.83
CA PRO A 318 -23.36 11.80 6.22
C PRO A 318 -22.83 10.42 6.60
N HIS A 319 -21.87 9.90 5.86
CA HIS A 319 -21.28 8.58 6.14
C HIS A 319 -20.43 8.60 7.41
N ILE A 320 -19.57 9.60 7.59
CA ILE A 320 -18.73 9.72 8.80
C ILE A 320 -19.62 9.93 10.04
N TYR A 321 -20.64 10.79 9.93
CA TYR A 321 -21.59 11.04 11.02
C TYR A 321 -22.31 9.77 11.47
N THR A 322 -22.90 9.04 10.51
CA THR A 322 -23.62 7.79 10.80
C THR A 322 -22.71 6.70 11.37
N THR A 323 -21.49 6.61 10.86
CA THR A 323 -20.53 5.61 11.35
C THR A 323 -20.05 5.94 12.75
N CYS A 324 -19.71 7.21 13.06
CA CYS A 324 -19.35 7.62 14.42
C CYS A 324 -20.52 7.37 15.38
N LEU A 325 -21.74 7.70 14.97
CA LEU A 325 -22.94 7.47 15.79
C LEU A 325 -23.18 5.98 16.07
N ALA A 326 -22.92 5.09 15.09
CA ALA A 326 -23.02 3.65 15.28
C ALA A 326 -22.02 3.10 16.32
N PHE A 327 -20.89 3.78 16.52
CA PHE A 327 -19.93 3.50 17.58
C PHE A 327 -20.18 4.29 18.88
N GLY A 328 -21.37 4.94 19.02
CA GLY A 328 -21.75 5.69 20.21
C GLY A 328 -21.14 7.09 20.32
N ILE A 329 -20.59 7.63 19.22
CA ILE A 329 -19.96 8.94 19.19
C ILE A 329 -20.82 9.89 18.35
N ASP A 330 -21.61 10.77 19.02
CA ASP A 330 -22.28 11.88 18.34
C ASP A 330 -21.30 13.05 18.18
N MET A 331 -20.71 13.20 17.00
CA MET A 331 -19.72 14.22 16.71
C MET A 331 -20.26 15.67 16.75
N ALA A 332 -21.59 15.84 16.84
CA ALA A 332 -22.21 17.14 17.07
C ALA A 332 -22.21 17.55 18.55
N VAL A 333 -21.99 16.60 19.47
CA VAL A 333 -22.07 16.78 20.93
C VAL A 333 -20.71 16.60 21.59
N ALA A 334 -19.90 15.68 21.08
CA ALA A 334 -18.61 15.33 21.66
C ALA A 334 -17.51 15.23 20.58
N PRO A 335 -16.26 15.60 20.89
CA PRO A 335 -15.14 15.44 19.98
C PRO A 335 -14.87 13.97 19.63
N ILE A 336 -14.44 13.71 18.38
CA ILE A 336 -14.14 12.37 17.87
C ILE A 336 -12.74 11.94 18.37
N PRO A 337 -12.59 10.83 19.10
CA PRO A 337 -11.26 10.32 19.44
C PRO A 337 -10.55 9.81 18.18
N VAL A 338 -9.33 10.30 17.93
CA VAL A 338 -8.54 9.96 16.74
C VAL A 338 -7.10 9.65 17.08
N VAL A 339 -6.48 8.83 16.22
CA VAL A 339 -5.06 8.43 16.31
C VAL A 339 -4.45 8.44 14.91
N PRO A 340 -3.15 8.78 14.76
CA PRO A 340 -2.47 8.57 13.49
C PRO A 340 -2.43 7.08 13.15
N ALA A 341 -2.48 6.75 11.87
CA ALA A 341 -2.48 5.36 11.43
C ALA A 341 -1.68 5.18 10.13
N ALA A 342 -0.96 4.07 10.01
CA ALA A 342 -0.26 3.72 8.79
C ALA A 342 -1.25 3.66 7.62
N HIS A 343 -0.92 4.38 6.53
CA HIS A 343 -1.86 4.62 5.44
C HIS A 343 -1.34 4.17 4.08
N TYR A 344 -0.07 4.44 3.78
CA TYR A 344 0.54 4.11 2.49
C TYR A 344 2.04 3.84 2.62
N VAL A 345 2.55 2.85 1.88
CA VAL A 345 3.97 2.52 1.79
C VAL A 345 4.53 3.12 0.51
N CYS A 346 5.45 4.10 0.61
CA CYS A 346 6.05 4.73 -0.57
C CYS A 346 7.16 3.88 -1.21
N GLY A 347 7.80 3.01 -0.42
CA GLY A 347 8.75 2.02 -0.87
C GLY A 347 8.12 0.73 -1.38
N GLY A 348 8.93 -0.27 -1.71
CA GLY A 348 8.46 -1.56 -2.21
C GLY A 348 9.46 -2.26 -3.11
N VAL A 349 8.98 -3.14 -3.96
CA VAL A 349 9.77 -3.86 -4.97
C VAL A 349 10.26 -2.87 -6.02
N CYS A 350 11.58 -2.77 -6.21
CA CYS A 350 12.17 -1.89 -7.22
C CYS A 350 11.73 -2.27 -8.63
N THR A 351 11.28 -1.30 -9.41
CA THR A 351 10.89 -1.51 -10.81
C THR A 351 11.49 -0.47 -11.75
N ASP A 352 11.59 -0.82 -13.02
CA ASP A 352 11.80 0.15 -14.10
C ASP A 352 10.48 0.86 -14.48
N LEU A 353 10.52 1.68 -15.54
CA LEU A 353 9.35 2.42 -16.03
C LEU A 353 8.26 1.54 -16.67
N ASN A 354 8.49 0.24 -16.83
CA ASN A 354 7.55 -0.74 -17.37
C ASN A 354 7.10 -1.75 -16.31
N GLY A 355 7.41 -1.50 -15.04
CA GLY A 355 7.08 -2.40 -13.93
C GLY A 355 7.95 -3.65 -13.84
N GLN A 356 9.06 -3.75 -14.60
CA GLN A 356 9.97 -4.88 -14.54
C GLN A 356 10.83 -4.83 -13.28
N THR A 357 10.90 -5.95 -12.56
CA THR A 357 11.75 -6.08 -11.38
C THR A 357 13.16 -6.54 -11.75
N SER A 358 14.03 -6.70 -10.74
CA SER A 358 15.37 -7.27 -10.92
C SER A 358 15.38 -8.78 -11.25
N ILE A 359 14.22 -9.45 -11.23
CA ILE A 359 14.09 -10.88 -11.52
C ILE A 359 13.35 -11.07 -12.85
N PRO A 360 13.94 -11.78 -13.83
CA PRO A 360 13.27 -12.06 -15.11
C PRO A 360 11.92 -12.76 -14.93
N GLY A 361 10.91 -12.31 -15.68
CA GLY A 361 9.55 -12.85 -15.61
C GLY A 361 8.71 -12.34 -14.43
N LEU A 362 9.28 -11.53 -13.54
CA LEU A 362 8.58 -10.89 -12.43
C LEU A 362 8.38 -9.40 -12.69
N LEU A 363 7.13 -8.96 -12.60
CA LEU A 363 6.69 -7.58 -12.70
C LEU A 363 6.06 -7.15 -11.37
N ALA A 364 6.03 -5.84 -11.09
CA ALA A 364 5.30 -5.28 -9.95
C ALA A 364 4.68 -3.93 -10.32
N ALA A 365 3.46 -3.67 -9.82
CA ALA A 365 2.75 -2.41 -10.04
C ALA A 365 1.81 -2.07 -8.87
N GLY A 366 1.54 -0.78 -8.65
CA GLY A 366 0.78 -0.26 -7.53
C GLY A 366 1.59 -0.24 -6.24
N GLU A 367 0.96 -0.17 -5.09
CA GLU A 367 1.59 0.08 -3.79
C GLU A 367 2.66 -0.95 -3.37
N VAL A 368 2.66 -2.15 -3.95
CA VAL A 368 3.73 -3.15 -3.72
C VAL A 368 5.05 -2.74 -4.37
N ALA A 369 5.01 -1.86 -5.37
CA ALA A 369 6.15 -1.46 -6.18
C ALA A 369 6.76 -0.14 -5.70
N CYS A 370 8.08 -0.02 -5.79
CA CYS A 370 8.78 1.24 -5.71
C CYS A 370 9.19 1.67 -7.12
N THR A 371 8.38 2.49 -7.75
CA THR A 371 8.58 3.00 -9.12
C THR A 371 9.48 4.24 -9.16
N GLY A 372 9.63 4.90 -8.02
CA GLY A 372 10.26 6.20 -7.89
C GLY A 372 9.31 7.39 -8.05
N LEU A 373 8.00 7.14 -8.22
CA LEU A 373 6.99 8.22 -8.29
C LEU A 373 6.87 8.99 -6.99
N HIS A 374 6.84 8.28 -5.86
CA HIS A 374 6.48 8.89 -4.57
C HIS A 374 7.68 9.46 -3.78
N GLY A 375 8.90 9.01 -4.08
CA GLY A 375 10.08 9.44 -3.34
C GLY A 375 9.94 9.23 -1.83
N ALA A 376 10.26 10.24 -1.03
CA ALA A 376 10.20 10.18 0.44
C ALA A 376 8.81 10.46 1.03
N ASN A 377 7.84 10.90 0.23
CA ASN A 377 6.46 11.15 0.65
C ASN A 377 5.51 11.20 -0.56
N ARG A 378 4.39 10.53 -0.47
CA ARG A 378 3.39 10.44 -1.52
C ARG A 378 2.52 11.69 -1.58
N LEU A 379 2.38 12.28 -2.78
CA LEU A 379 1.31 13.24 -3.05
C LEU A 379 -0.04 12.51 -3.08
N ALA A 380 -1.03 13.06 -2.40
CA ALA A 380 -2.38 12.47 -2.33
C ALA A 380 -2.96 12.21 -3.73
N SER A 381 -3.79 11.19 -3.88
CA SER A 381 -4.47 10.80 -5.14
C SER A 381 -3.57 10.40 -6.33
N ASN A 382 -2.24 10.38 -6.16
CA ASN A 382 -1.32 9.83 -7.16
C ASN A 382 -1.25 8.29 -7.14
N SER A 383 -1.65 7.62 -6.06
CA SER A 383 -1.53 6.15 -5.93
C SER A 383 -2.42 5.39 -6.90
N LEU A 384 -3.69 5.83 -7.06
CA LEU A 384 -4.61 5.21 -8.01
C LEU A 384 -4.12 5.45 -9.45
N LEU A 385 -3.59 6.63 -9.73
CA LEU A 385 -2.99 6.97 -11.02
C LEU A 385 -1.78 6.07 -11.33
N GLU A 386 -0.87 5.89 -10.37
CA GLU A 386 0.27 4.99 -10.47
C GLU A 386 -0.17 3.57 -10.81
N GLY A 387 -1.14 3.04 -10.05
CA GLY A 387 -1.68 1.70 -10.27
C GLY A 387 -2.20 1.49 -11.69
N MET A 388 -2.93 2.46 -12.24
CA MET A 388 -3.43 2.42 -13.61
C MET A 388 -2.31 2.48 -14.64
N VAL A 389 -1.40 3.45 -14.51
CA VAL A 389 -0.33 3.68 -15.51
C VAL A 389 0.65 2.51 -15.52
N PHE A 390 1.17 2.10 -14.37
CA PHE A 390 2.13 1.00 -14.31
C PHE A 390 1.50 -0.37 -14.56
N GLY A 391 0.24 -0.58 -14.19
CA GLY A 391 -0.51 -1.78 -14.56
C GLY A 391 -0.63 -1.94 -16.07
N HIS A 392 -0.98 -0.86 -16.77
CA HIS A 392 -1.06 -0.83 -18.23
C HIS A 392 0.32 -1.08 -18.90
N ARG A 393 1.38 -0.41 -18.42
CA ARG A 393 2.73 -0.54 -18.96
C ARG A 393 3.32 -1.93 -18.72
N ALA A 394 3.10 -2.49 -17.54
CA ALA A 394 3.51 -3.85 -17.20
C ALA A 394 2.84 -4.89 -18.11
N ALA A 395 1.57 -4.69 -18.49
CA ALA A 395 0.88 -5.57 -19.42
C ALA A 395 1.50 -5.52 -20.84
N ALA A 396 1.89 -4.33 -21.30
CA ALA A 396 2.58 -4.18 -22.59
C ALA A 396 3.93 -4.94 -22.60
N LEU A 397 4.71 -4.82 -21.52
CA LEU A 397 5.97 -5.57 -21.37
C LEU A 397 5.72 -7.09 -21.23
N ALA A 398 4.70 -7.48 -20.46
CA ALA A 398 4.34 -8.89 -20.25
C ALA A 398 4.01 -9.61 -21.57
N LYS A 399 3.39 -8.91 -22.53
CA LYS A 399 3.15 -9.43 -23.88
C LYS A 399 4.46 -9.85 -24.55
N THR A 400 5.50 -9.02 -24.51
CA THR A 400 6.82 -9.32 -25.09
C THR A 400 7.46 -10.49 -24.34
N ILE A 401 7.46 -10.45 -23.00
CA ILE A 401 7.97 -11.54 -22.17
C ILE A 401 7.27 -12.88 -22.52
N ALA A 402 5.96 -12.87 -22.69
CA ALA A 402 5.20 -14.09 -22.98
C ALA A 402 5.47 -14.64 -24.39
N ALA A 403 5.75 -13.76 -25.38
CA ALA A 403 6.10 -14.16 -26.73
C ALA A 403 7.50 -14.82 -26.80
N GLU A 404 8.45 -14.31 -26.02
CA GLU A 404 9.85 -14.78 -25.99
C GLU A 404 10.06 -15.97 -25.06
N SER A 405 9.08 -16.25 -24.18
CA SER A 405 9.22 -17.30 -23.16
C SER A 405 8.56 -18.59 -23.60
N PRO A 406 9.27 -19.74 -23.51
CA PRO A 406 8.62 -21.03 -23.67
C PRO A 406 7.54 -21.21 -22.60
N ARG A 407 6.54 -22.04 -22.87
CA ARG A 407 5.61 -22.46 -21.82
C ARG A 407 6.42 -23.08 -20.69
N PRO A 408 6.16 -22.68 -19.43
CA PRO A 408 6.87 -23.25 -18.31
C PRO A 408 6.67 -24.78 -18.29
N ALA A 409 7.77 -25.51 -18.05
CA ALA A 409 7.70 -26.95 -17.81
C ALA A 409 6.88 -27.25 -16.56
N GLN A 410 6.55 -28.52 -16.34
CA GLN A 410 5.96 -28.96 -15.10
C GLN A 410 6.87 -28.56 -13.94
N VAL A 411 6.30 -27.89 -12.94
CA VAL A 411 7.00 -27.56 -11.69
C VAL A 411 6.69 -28.63 -10.63
N PRO A 412 7.56 -28.83 -9.63
CA PRO A 412 7.27 -29.74 -8.52
C PRO A 412 5.98 -29.33 -7.82
N ASP A 413 5.21 -30.29 -7.33
CA ASP A 413 4.13 -30.03 -6.40
C ASP A 413 4.71 -29.46 -5.09
N TRP A 414 3.86 -28.76 -4.35
CA TRP A 414 4.22 -28.29 -3.02
C TRP A 414 4.47 -29.49 -2.10
N ASP A 415 5.66 -29.52 -1.48
CA ASP A 415 6.02 -30.55 -0.50
C ASP A 415 5.94 -29.93 0.91
N PRO A 416 4.96 -30.33 1.74
CA PRO A 416 4.88 -29.89 3.12
C PRO A 416 5.97 -30.49 4.02
N GLY A 417 6.77 -31.42 3.51
CA GLY A 417 7.83 -32.09 4.27
C GLY A 417 7.27 -32.92 5.42
N ARG A 418 7.72 -32.62 6.65
CA ARG A 418 7.27 -33.27 7.89
C ARG A 418 6.30 -32.43 8.71
N ALA A 419 5.75 -31.37 8.12
CA ALA A 419 4.84 -30.48 8.81
C ALA A 419 3.58 -31.22 9.30
N VAL A 420 3.16 -30.92 10.52
CA VAL A 420 1.98 -31.48 11.17
C VAL A 420 0.86 -30.43 11.27
N PRO A 421 -0.39 -30.81 11.48
CA PRO A 421 -1.44 -29.82 11.76
C PRO A 421 -1.07 -28.94 12.96
N PRO A 422 -1.34 -27.61 12.92
CA PRO A 422 -1.04 -26.72 14.04
C PRO A 422 -1.82 -27.12 15.30
N ASP A 423 -1.14 -27.13 16.43
CA ASP A 423 -1.69 -27.50 17.74
C ASP A 423 -2.05 -26.26 18.59
N GLU A 424 -1.31 -25.15 18.46
CA GLU A 424 -1.49 -23.93 19.26
C GLU A 424 -1.64 -22.66 18.41
N GLY A 425 -2.88 -22.22 18.16
CA GLY A 425 -3.16 -20.95 17.46
C GLY A 425 -2.76 -19.70 18.25
N VAL A 426 -2.52 -19.81 19.56
CA VAL A 426 -2.16 -18.70 20.44
C VAL A 426 -0.81 -18.09 20.06
N ILE A 427 0.16 -18.90 19.61
CA ILE A 427 1.51 -18.45 19.20
C ILE A 427 1.42 -17.47 18.04
N VAL A 428 0.64 -17.80 17.01
CA VAL A 428 0.47 -16.95 15.82
C VAL A 428 -0.13 -15.60 16.21
N LYS A 429 -1.18 -15.60 17.05
CA LYS A 429 -1.84 -14.39 17.51
C LYS A 429 -0.93 -13.52 18.38
N GLN A 430 -0.17 -14.14 19.31
CA GLN A 430 0.74 -13.41 20.19
C GLN A 430 1.85 -12.73 19.40
N ASN A 431 2.51 -13.44 18.48
CA ASN A 431 3.58 -12.88 17.66
C ASN A 431 3.06 -11.77 16.71
N TRP A 432 1.84 -11.94 16.18
CA TRP A 432 1.17 -10.90 15.39
C TRP A 432 0.98 -9.60 16.17
N ASP A 433 0.43 -9.69 17.38
CA ASP A 433 0.18 -8.52 18.22
C ASP A 433 1.50 -7.89 18.70
N GLU A 434 2.50 -8.70 19.05
CA GLU A 434 3.81 -8.22 19.47
C GLU A 434 4.52 -7.43 18.38
N ILE A 435 4.56 -7.93 17.13
CA ILE A 435 5.16 -7.22 15.99
C ILE A 435 4.47 -5.86 15.79
N ARG A 436 3.16 -5.82 15.80
CA ARG A 436 2.40 -4.58 15.56
C ARG A 436 2.63 -3.52 16.64
N HIS A 437 2.65 -3.94 17.92
CA HIS A 437 2.96 -3.05 19.03
C HIS A 437 4.42 -2.56 18.98
N LEU A 438 5.36 -3.46 18.65
CA LEU A 438 6.77 -3.13 18.49
C LEU A 438 6.98 -2.07 17.41
N MET A 439 6.38 -2.27 16.23
CA MET A 439 6.49 -1.36 15.09
C MET A 439 5.85 -0.01 15.40
N TRP A 440 4.68 0.00 16.05
CA TRP A 440 4.04 1.24 16.46
C TRP A 440 4.87 2.05 17.46
N ASN A 441 5.38 1.40 18.49
CA ASN A 441 6.08 2.08 19.59
C ASN A 441 7.51 2.51 19.24
N TYR A 442 8.23 1.73 18.43
CA TYR A 442 9.66 1.97 18.15
C TYR A 442 9.98 2.39 16.73
N VAL A 443 9.13 2.06 15.76
CA VAL A 443 9.39 2.26 14.31
C VAL A 443 8.30 3.13 13.65
N GLY A 444 7.48 3.80 14.46
CA GLY A 444 6.39 4.69 14.01
C GLY A 444 6.90 6.00 13.40
N ILE A 445 6.17 7.10 13.68
CA ILE A 445 6.42 8.41 13.07
C ILE A 445 7.77 9.01 13.52
N VAL A 446 8.04 9.01 14.84
CA VAL A 446 9.31 9.53 15.40
C VAL A 446 10.23 8.38 15.78
N ARG A 447 11.41 8.35 15.19
CA ARG A 447 12.42 7.29 15.32
C ARG A 447 13.68 7.76 16.03
N THR A 448 14.48 6.84 16.55
CA THR A 448 15.85 7.05 17.05
C THR A 448 16.66 5.77 16.83
N ASP A 449 17.99 5.88 16.69
CA ASP A 449 18.86 4.69 16.56
C ASP A 449 18.65 3.69 17.69
N LYS A 450 18.45 4.18 18.92
CA LYS A 450 18.21 3.34 20.09
C LYS A 450 16.90 2.55 19.99
N ARG A 451 15.82 3.17 19.47
CA ARG A 451 14.52 2.50 19.25
C ARG A 451 14.63 1.48 18.12
N LEU A 452 15.25 1.85 16.99
CA LEU A 452 15.44 0.94 15.84
C LEU A 452 16.28 -0.27 16.22
N SER A 453 17.38 -0.10 16.96
CA SER A 453 18.21 -1.22 17.44
C SER A 453 17.45 -2.15 18.40
N ARG A 454 16.56 -1.63 19.24
CA ARG A 454 15.69 -2.46 20.08
C ARG A 454 14.68 -3.25 19.26
N ALA A 455 14.05 -2.58 18.26
CA ALA A 455 13.11 -3.22 17.36
C ALA A 455 13.79 -4.35 16.59
N GLN A 456 14.96 -4.10 16.01
CA GLN A 456 15.73 -5.10 15.26
C GLN A 456 15.97 -6.37 16.08
N ARG A 457 16.51 -6.24 17.30
CA ARG A 457 16.80 -7.40 18.16
C ARG A 457 15.56 -8.22 18.52
N ARG A 458 14.42 -7.54 18.76
CA ARG A 458 13.17 -8.25 19.07
C ARG A 458 12.61 -8.95 17.83
N LEU A 459 12.66 -8.29 16.67
CA LEU A 459 12.21 -8.88 15.41
C LEU A 459 13.06 -10.06 14.98
N ASP A 460 14.37 -10.04 15.23
CA ASP A 460 15.24 -11.17 14.90
C ASP A 460 14.82 -12.43 15.68
N ASN A 461 14.56 -12.30 16.99
CA ASN A 461 14.04 -13.42 17.80
C ASN A 461 12.66 -13.89 17.30
N LEU A 462 11.73 -12.98 17.03
CA LEU A 462 10.37 -13.32 16.54
C LEU A 462 10.43 -14.03 15.18
N VAL A 463 11.31 -13.58 14.28
CA VAL A 463 11.47 -14.21 12.96
C VAL A 463 12.00 -15.63 13.09
N ASP A 464 12.95 -15.88 14.01
CA ASP A 464 13.48 -17.23 14.25
C ASP A 464 12.39 -18.15 14.82
N GLU A 465 11.59 -17.70 15.79
CA GLU A 465 10.44 -18.44 16.34
C GLU A 465 9.38 -18.72 15.25
N ILE A 466 9.04 -17.72 14.44
CA ILE A 466 8.07 -17.85 13.35
C ILE A 466 8.60 -18.83 12.28
N ALA A 467 9.90 -18.80 11.98
CA ALA A 467 10.51 -19.73 11.03
C ALA A 467 10.46 -21.16 11.53
N GLU A 468 10.77 -21.42 12.83
CA GLU A 468 10.64 -22.73 13.44
C GLU A 468 9.21 -23.25 13.36
N TYR A 469 8.22 -22.42 13.72
CA TYR A 469 6.79 -22.75 13.63
C TYR A 469 6.36 -23.00 12.18
N TYR A 470 6.80 -22.17 11.22
CA TYR A 470 6.46 -22.31 9.79
C TYR A 470 6.92 -23.64 9.19
N TRP A 471 8.10 -24.13 9.56
CA TRP A 471 8.62 -25.40 9.05
C TRP A 471 8.11 -26.62 9.80
N GLY A 472 7.62 -26.46 11.03
CA GLY A 472 7.04 -27.52 11.85
C GLY A 472 5.58 -27.82 11.55
N TYR A 473 4.82 -26.85 11.04
CA TYR A 473 3.37 -26.97 10.90
C TYR A 473 2.87 -26.72 9.48
N LEU A 474 1.72 -27.32 9.15
CA LEU A 474 1.05 -27.09 7.87
C LEU A 474 0.69 -25.59 7.72
N VAL A 475 0.90 -25.07 6.53
CA VAL A 475 0.66 -23.65 6.24
C VAL A 475 -0.83 -23.30 6.39
N THR A 476 -1.09 -22.22 7.12
CA THR A 476 -2.42 -21.61 7.27
C THR A 476 -2.36 -20.17 6.80
N ARG A 477 -3.53 -19.55 6.57
CA ARG A 477 -3.57 -18.13 6.21
C ARG A 477 -2.84 -17.27 7.24
N ASP A 478 -3.17 -17.44 8.51
CA ASP A 478 -2.65 -16.58 9.58
C ASP A 478 -1.14 -16.76 9.76
N LEU A 479 -0.62 -17.98 9.57
CA LEU A 479 0.82 -18.25 9.59
C LEU A 479 1.56 -17.63 8.40
N LEU A 480 0.97 -17.67 7.19
CA LEU A 480 1.53 -17.03 6.01
C LEU A 480 1.56 -15.49 6.17
N GLU A 481 0.47 -14.89 6.63
CA GLU A 481 0.39 -13.46 6.90
C GLU A 481 1.39 -13.05 7.99
N LEU A 482 1.52 -13.82 9.07
CA LEU A 482 2.49 -13.56 10.15
C LEU A 482 3.93 -13.59 9.64
N ARG A 483 4.32 -14.62 8.86
CA ARG A 483 5.66 -14.72 8.25
C ARG A 483 5.95 -13.51 7.37
N ASN A 484 5.01 -13.12 6.50
CA ASN A 484 5.18 -11.99 5.60
C ASN A 484 5.27 -10.66 6.38
N LEU A 485 4.44 -10.50 7.40
CA LEU A 485 4.46 -9.33 8.29
C LEU A 485 5.81 -9.17 9.00
N ALA A 486 6.37 -10.26 9.52
CA ALA A 486 7.67 -10.28 10.18
C ALA A 486 8.81 -9.92 9.22
N ASP A 487 8.82 -10.51 8.01
CA ASP A 487 9.78 -10.18 6.95
C ASP A 487 9.73 -8.68 6.60
N VAL A 488 8.54 -8.12 6.38
CA VAL A 488 8.36 -6.70 6.03
C VAL A 488 8.73 -5.79 7.19
N ALA A 489 8.39 -6.14 8.43
CA ALA A 489 8.81 -5.39 9.60
C ALA A 489 10.35 -5.27 9.70
N ARG A 490 11.08 -6.38 9.47
CA ARG A 490 12.55 -6.37 9.42
C ARG A 490 13.08 -5.48 8.30
N LEU A 491 12.50 -5.55 7.11
CA LEU A 491 12.91 -4.71 5.98
C LEU A 491 12.69 -3.21 6.26
N ILE A 492 11.56 -2.84 6.87
CA ILE A 492 11.30 -1.45 7.30
C ILE A 492 12.34 -0.98 8.30
N VAL A 493 12.66 -1.80 9.32
CA VAL A 493 13.67 -1.45 10.33
C VAL A 493 15.06 -1.34 9.70
N ALA A 494 15.41 -2.25 8.79
CA ALA A 494 16.69 -2.22 8.08
C ALA A 494 16.84 -0.95 7.23
N CYS A 495 15.84 -0.60 6.41
CA CYS A 495 15.83 0.64 5.64
C CYS A 495 15.91 1.87 6.55
N ALA A 496 15.11 1.92 7.62
CA ALA A 496 15.12 3.04 8.57
C ALA A 496 16.46 3.18 9.31
N SER A 497 17.13 2.08 9.61
CA SER A 497 18.45 2.08 10.28
C SER A 497 19.57 2.51 9.35
N GLU A 498 19.48 2.23 8.06
CA GLU A 498 20.44 2.62 7.04
C GLU A 498 20.38 4.13 6.75
N ARG A 499 19.19 4.74 6.82
CA ARG A 499 18.98 6.17 6.54
C ARG A 499 19.41 7.06 7.71
N LYS A 500 20.52 7.79 7.54
CA LYS A 500 21.11 8.66 8.57
C LYS A 500 20.75 10.14 8.35
N GLU A 501 19.48 10.40 8.05
CA GLU A 501 18.92 11.74 7.84
C GLU A 501 17.44 11.77 8.24
N SER A 502 16.83 12.95 8.36
CA SER A 502 15.39 13.14 8.40
C SER A 502 14.91 13.71 7.08
N ARG A 503 14.06 12.94 6.35
CA ARG A 503 13.55 13.31 5.02
C ARG A 503 12.14 12.76 4.82
N GLY A 504 11.22 13.62 4.35
CA GLY A 504 9.84 13.22 4.10
C GLY A 504 9.23 12.50 5.30
N LEU A 505 8.75 11.28 5.10
CA LEU A 505 8.09 10.47 6.12
C LEU A 505 9.06 9.79 7.11
N HIS A 506 10.36 9.82 6.86
CA HIS A 506 11.36 9.31 7.81
C HIS A 506 11.87 10.46 8.70
N HIS A 507 11.32 10.55 9.92
CA HIS A 507 11.74 11.51 10.93
C HIS A 507 12.51 10.81 12.05
N THR A 508 13.78 11.18 12.24
CA THR A 508 14.63 10.62 13.29
C THR A 508 15.30 11.71 14.12
N LEU A 509 15.18 11.61 15.44
CA LEU A 509 15.83 12.53 16.38
C LEU A 509 17.34 12.32 16.45
N SER A 510 17.85 11.15 15.98
CA SER A 510 19.31 10.89 15.94
C SER A 510 20.00 11.64 14.82
N TYR A 511 19.28 11.94 13.72
CA TYR A 511 19.82 12.64 12.54
C TYR A 511 18.77 13.63 12.00
N PRO A 512 18.62 14.82 12.60
CA PRO A 512 17.56 15.77 12.23
C PRO A 512 17.81 16.49 10.89
N GLY A 513 19.04 16.49 10.38
CA GLY A 513 19.40 17.12 9.12
C GLY A 513 19.11 16.22 7.91
N GLN A 514 19.27 16.80 6.70
CA GLN A 514 19.18 16.11 5.42
C GLN A 514 20.59 15.94 4.82
N LEU A 515 20.79 14.80 4.14
CA LEU A 515 21.97 14.49 3.34
C LEU A 515 21.65 14.63 1.85
N GLU A 516 22.62 14.31 0.98
CA GLU A 516 22.35 14.14 -0.45
C GLU A 516 21.31 13.03 -0.66
N PRO A 517 20.26 13.27 -1.48
CA PRO A 517 19.19 12.30 -1.69
C PRO A 517 19.71 10.98 -2.29
N ARG A 518 19.45 9.87 -1.64
CA ARG A 518 19.75 8.54 -2.18
C ARG A 518 18.70 7.53 -1.73
N ASP A 519 18.41 6.55 -2.59
CA ASP A 519 17.53 5.44 -2.26
C ASP A 519 18.20 4.49 -1.25
N THR A 520 17.43 3.93 -0.33
CA THR A 520 17.83 2.80 0.49
C THR A 520 17.41 1.53 -0.23
N VAL A 521 18.36 0.70 -0.69
CA VAL A 521 18.07 -0.51 -1.47
C VAL A 521 18.61 -1.75 -0.77
N LEU A 522 17.75 -2.73 -0.53
CA LEU A 522 18.06 -4.01 0.09
C LEU A 522 17.90 -5.16 -0.92
N VAL A 523 18.85 -6.09 -0.94
CA VAL A 523 18.81 -7.32 -1.72
C VAL A 523 19.21 -8.49 -0.81
N ARG A 524 18.44 -9.57 -0.81
CA ARG A 524 18.70 -10.74 0.02
C ARG A 524 20.10 -11.31 -0.23
N GLY A 525 20.86 -11.53 0.83
CA GLY A 525 22.19 -12.15 0.77
C GLY A 525 23.31 -11.24 0.25
N ARG A 526 23.05 -9.95 0.05
CA ARG A 526 24.09 -8.96 -0.26
C ARG A 526 24.24 -7.97 0.89
N PRO A 527 25.47 -7.67 1.34
CA PRO A 527 25.66 -6.51 2.22
C PRO A 527 25.27 -5.25 1.45
N ALA A 528 24.50 -4.37 2.11
CA ALA A 528 23.96 -3.13 1.52
C ALA A 528 25.06 -2.20 0.99
N PRO A 529 24.72 -1.21 0.09
CA PRO A 529 23.44 -1.00 -0.57
C PRO A 529 23.43 -1.59 -1.98
N GLY A 530 22.30 -2.21 -2.35
CA GLY A 530 22.05 -2.63 -3.73
C GLY A 530 21.86 -1.41 -4.65
N ALA A 531 22.30 -1.50 -5.91
CA ALA A 531 21.93 -0.50 -6.89
C ALA A 531 20.48 -0.73 -7.35
N TRP A 532 19.76 0.37 -7.59
CA TRP A 532 18.47 0.31 -8.26
C TRP A 532 18.62 -0.38 -9.62
N PRO A 533 17.75 -1.34 -10.02
CA PRO A 533 17.77 -1.93 -11.33
C PRO A 533 17.67 -0.83 -12.42
N ARG A 534 18.58 -0.85 -13.39
CA ARG A 534 18.60 0.09 -14.52
C ARG A 534 17.70 -0.38 -15.62
#